data_910e1edb0b0540b675b3e8e96803ee3a
#
_entry.id   910e1edb0b0540b675b3e8e96803ee3a
#
_cell.length_a   1.000
_cell.length_b   1.000
_cell.length_c   1.000
_cell.angle_alpha   90.00
_cell.angle_beta   90.00
_cell.angle_gamma   90.00
#
_symmetry.space_group_name_H-M   'P 1'
#
loop_
_entity.id
_entity.type
_entity.pdbx_description
1 polymer ?
#
loop_
_entity_poly.entity_id
_entity_poly.type
_entity_poly.pdbx_seq_one_letter_code
_entity_poly.pdbx_strand_id
1 'polypeptide(L)'
;MFEIIGKMRALKHLREHFLTFTLCFLCLLFLVSLFKNISYPLLWADESMTVMHGKRVLEYGYPKVHDGKNVVYDLRHSNPRLGVDEKTDAYIGGANWGMYYVAAVAVKLAQMSDDFFTKTAILRIPFALAGLIGLAILGLLGAQFFENRFSKYGFLTLFAFFELLSIPLVLHLREARYYALTVFLTALVTYIYTRYRILKKDNYLSYSISLTLSLFLLFVTFSPVYFIFLIAISLYESIEFVKDLISKYIRKTSQIVQSMSFSLNKRFKYYFQGLPPVMLSLIAVSPLLSFFKTFYIAEETAKFNRLLFGISEWEMYLASLAVIWKYFTVSDLIYLAIFLKFCLMVSFMRLGLRDVPVSDRRKLMFSNFLAVVFIVYFFAIARIPNFPFTRYFIPLQPVLAAMIILDVALAYNLISLYPSPKIKYYRVILLIVFAGFVLTNIGKNVEYLKGHVYELSHQYKGPLDYLIPFIKETYEDTDKLVIATNYEETSFMYYLNSKVIIGYVGNNLEEDIQMVPDIVIFRKGWGSLNLNIFLGFLQRDRYERVSFPVFDYKVNNIPELNFLPRVFEHQFRTLVSGDERMKADIYLKR
;
A
#
# COMPACT_ATOMS: atom_id res chain seq x y z
N MET A 1 24.26 4.80 -49.29
CA MET A 1 23.16 4.00 -48.71
C MET A 1 23.64 3.16 -47.51
N PHE A 2 24.72 2.37 -47.60
CA PHE A 2 25.25 1.55 -46.49
C PHE A 2 25.73 2.38 -45.30
N GLU A 3 26.36 3.53 -45.53
CA GLU A 3 26.82 4.41 -44.47
C GLU A 3 25.68 5.06 -43.64
N ILE A 4 24.58 5.43 -44.31
CA ILE A 4 23.38 5.95 -43.65
C ILE A 4 22.71 4.87 -42.78
N ILE A 5 22.65 3.62 -43.32
CA ILE A 5 22.10 2.48 -42.56
C ILE A 5 22.98 2.14 -41.35
N GLY A 6 24.32 2.23 -41.50
CA GLY A 6 25.28 2.06 -40.42
C GLY A 6 25.10 3.12 -39.34
N LYS A 7 25.01 4.41 -39.68
CA LYS A 7 24.75 5.52 -38.74
C LYS A 7 23.40 5.38 -38.02
N MET A 8 22.34 4.96 -38.72
CA MET A 8 21.03 4.72 -38.11
C MET A 8 21.05 3.55 -37.11
N ARG A 9 21.77 2.46 -37.41
CA ARG A 9 21.95 1.33 -36.47
C ARG A 9 22.76 1.77 -35.24
N ALA A 10 23.86 2.49 -35.42
CA ALA A 10 24.66 3.01 -34.33
C ALA A 10 23.85 3.95 -33.41
N LEU A 11 23.03 4.84 -33.98
CA LEU A 11 22.15 5.73 -33.21
C LEU A 11 21.09 4.97 -32.43
N LYS A 12 20.52 3.90 -33.02
CA LYS A 12 19.56 3.02 -32.35
C LYS A 12 20.21 2.31 -31.16
N HIS A 13 21.38 1.71 -31.35
CA HIS A 13 22.14 1.05 -30.26
C HIS A 13 22.47 2.05 -29.15
N LEU A 14 22.96 3.25 -29.48
CA LEU A 14 23.29 4.29 -28.50
C LEU A 14 22.04 4.66 -27.65
N ARG A 15 20.90 4.82 -28.28
CA ARG A 15 19.63 5.11 -27.56
C ARG A 15 19.16 3.95 -26.67
N GLU A 16 19.29 2.71 -27.11
CA GLU A 16 18.96 1.53 -26.31
C GLU A 16 19.89 1.42 -25.09
N HIS A 17 21.19 1.62 -25.27
CA HIS A 17 22.17 1.63 -24.17
C HIS A 17 21.90 2.76 -23.17
N PHE A 18 21.61 3.96 -23.66
CA PHE A 18 21.25 5.09 -22.80
C PHE A 18 20.03 4.79 -21.92
N LEU A 19 18.94 4.27 -22.51
CA LEU A 19 17.75 3.88 -21.75
C LEU A 19 18.04 2.77 -20.73
N THR A 20 18.86 1.77 -21.12
CA THR A 20 19.24 0.69 -20.20
C THR A 20 20.03 1.22 -19.02
N PHE A 21 21.01 2.11 -19.29
CA PHE A 21 21.80 2.76 -18.24
C PHE A 21 20.90 3.58 -17.31
N THR A 22 20.00 4.40 -17.88
CA THR A 22 19.06 5.22 -17.10
C THR A 22 18.14 4.34 -16.25
N LEU A 23 17.62 3.23 -16.79
CA LEU A 23 16.80 2.28 -16.02
C LEU A 23 17.59 1.67 -14.86
N CYS A 24 18.81 1.17 -15.12
CA CYS A 24 19.67 0.61 -14.06
C CYS A 24 19.96 1.65 -12.99
N PHE A 25 20.25 2.89 -13.38
CA PHE A 25 20.50 3.99 -12.45
C PHE A 25 19.27 4.30 -11.58
N LEU A 26 18.07 4.40 -12.17
CA LEU A 26 16.84 4.63 -11.43
C LEU A 26 16.51 3.47 -10.48
N CYS A 27 16.69 2.21 -10.94
CA CYS A 27 16.50 1.04 -10.09
C CYS A 27 17.50 1.05 -8.90
N LEU A 28 18.75 1.41 -9.14
CA LEU A 28 19.76 1.53 -8.07
C LEU A 28 19.37 2.62 -7.07
N LEU A 29 18.95 3.79 -7.55
CA LEU A 29 18.47 4.88 -6.68
C LEU A 29 17.27 4.43 -5.85
N PHE A 30 16.33 3.71 -6.45
CA PHE A 30 15.16 3.17 -5.74
C PHE A 30 15.60 2.18 -4.65
N LEU A 31 16.50 1.26 -4.96
CA LEU A 31 17.03 0.30 -3.98
C LEU A 31 17.75 1.01 -2.83
N VAL A 32 18.60 2.00 -3.15
CA VAL A 32 19.29 2.79 -2.13
C VAL A 32 18.28 3.54 -1.26
N SER A 33 17.27 4.17 -1.85
CA SER A 33 16.22 4.88 -1.10
C SER A 33 15.42 3.93 -0.21
N LEU A 34 15.18 2.69 -0.66
CA LEU A 34 14.41 1.69 0.08
C LEU A 34 15.19 1.10 1.26
N PHE A 35 16.50 0.84 1.12
CA PHE A 35 17.24 0.02 2.08
C PHE A 35 18.25 0.78 2.95
N LYS A 36 18.73 1.96 2.57
CA LYS A 36 19.83 2.63 3.29
C LYS A 36 19.54 2.87 4.77
N ASN A 37 18.37 3.37 5.10
CA ASN A 37 17.97 3.68 6.49
C ASN A 37 16.83 2.77 6.99
N ILE A 38 16.77 1.54 6.52
CA ILE A 38 15.68 0.61 6.85
C ILE A 38 15.66 0.22 8.35
N SER A 39 16.78 0.37 9.05
CA SER A 39 16.92 0.12 10.48
C SER A 39 16.35 1.22 11.37
N TYR A 40 16.06 2.40 10.82
CA TYR A 40 15.58 3.58 11.55
C TYR A 40 14.21 4.04 11.07
N PRO A 41 13.40 4.61 11.96
CA PRO A 41 13.47 4.50 13.42
C PRO A 41 13.19 3.07 13.90
N LEU A 42 13.29 2.81 15.21
CA LEU A 42 12.78 1.56 15.79
C LEU A 42 11.28 1.41 15.47
N LEU A 43 10.76 0.19 15.54
CA LEU A 43 9.38 -0.11 15.16
C LEU A 43 8.39 0.77 15.91
N TRP A 44 7.61 1.54 15.19
CA TRP A 44 6.52 2.32 15.76
C TRP A 44 5.27 1.43 16.02
N ALA A 45 4.24 1.97 16.67
CA ALA A 45 3.10 1.21 17.19
C ALA A 45 2.53 0.15 16.23
N ASP A 46 2.21 0.51 14.99
CA ASP A 46 1.61 -0.43 14.03
C ASP A 46 2.58 -1.54 13.60
N GLU A 47 3.86 -1.22 13.41
CA GLU A 47 4.87 -2.20 13.03
C GLU A 47 5.15 -3.16 14.20
N SER A 48 5.36 -2.62 15.40
CA SER A 48 5.64 -3.42 16.58
C SER A 48 4.46 -4.32 16.96
N MET A 49 3.21 -3.87 16.75
CA MET A 49 2.03 -4.73 16.89
C MET A 49 2.07 -5.90 15.89
N THR A 50 2.41 -5.63 14.63
CA THR A 50 2.56 -6.70 13.61
C THR A 50 3.62 -7.72 14.03
N VAL A 51 4.76 -7.22 14.51
CA VAL A 51 5.89 -8.04 14.95
C VAL A 51 5.55 -8.84 16.21
N MET A 52 4.85 -8.24 17.18
CA MET A 52 4.38 -8.96 18.37
C MET A 52 3.39 -10.08 18.01
N HIS A 53 2.44 -9.83 17.11
CA HIS A 53 1.59 -10.90 16.58
C HIS A 53 2.39 -11.96 15.84
N GLY A 54 3.45 -11.59 15.10
CA GLY A 54 4.39 -12.54 14.51
C GLY A 54 5.11 -13.39 15.55
N LYS A 55 5.55 -12.79 16.68
CA LYS A 55 6.11 -13.52 17.82
C LYS A 55 5.10 -14.51 18.40
N ARG A 56 3.82 -14.09 18.57
CA ARG A 56 2.74 -14.98 19.03
C ARG A 56 2.48 -16.15 18.06
N VAL A 57 2.56 -15.91 16.75
CA VAL A 57 2.45 -16.98 15.75
C VAL A 57 3.57 -18.02 15.92
N LEU A 58 4.81 -17.62 16.22
CA LEU A 58 5.89 -18.57 16.51
C LEU A 58 5.66 -19.37 17.79
N GLU A 59 5.07 -18.75 18.80
CA GLU A 59 4.85 -19.36 20.11
C GLU A 59 3.60 -20.26 20.14
N TYR A 60 2.50 -19.85 19.50
CA TYR A 60 1.17 -20.47 19.62
C TYR A 60 0.61 -21.00 18.30
N GLY A 61 1.25 -20.72 17.15
CA GLY A 61 0.76 -21.07 15.82
C GLY A 61 -0.25 -20.07 15.23
N TYR A 62 -0.72 -19.08 16.00
CA TYR A 62 -1.67 -18.06 15.60
C TYR A 62 -1.44 -16.76 16.42
N PRO A 63 -1.96 -15.59 15.98
CA PRO A 63 -1.78 -14.31 16.67
C PRO A 63 -2.66 -14.25 17.95
N LYS A 64 -2.18 -14.83 19.03
CA LYS A 64 -2.82 -14.81 20.34
C LYS A 64 -2.69 -13.42 20.97
N VAL A 65 -3.77 -12.92 21.59
CA VAL A 65 -3.82 -11.58 22.20
C VAL A 65 -3.15 -11.56 23.57
N HIS A 66 -3.50 -12.49 24.45
CA HIS A 66 -3.00 -12.57 25.82
C HIS A 66 -2.00 -13.73 25.98
N ASP A 67 -0.89 -13.49 26.67
CA ASP A 67 0.11 -14.54 26.97
C ASP A 67 0.32 -14.79 28.46
N GLY A 68 -0.52 -14.19 29.29
CA GLY A 68 -0.36 -14.18 30.74
C GLY A 68 0.50 -13.04 31.29
N LYS A 69 1.35 -12.43 30.44
CA LYS A 69 2.18 -11.26 30.78
C LYS A 69 1.68 -9.98 30.16
N ASN A 70 1.38 -10.01 28.87
CA ASN A 70 1.01 -8.82 28.09
C ASN A 70 -0.23 -9.05 27.23
N VAL A 71 -1.00 -7.97 27.03
CA VAL A 71 -2.06 -7.87 26.04
C VAL A 71 -1.49 -7.15 24.82
N VAL A 72 -1.42 -7.82 23.65
CA VAL A 72 -0.85 -7.20 22.45
C VAL A 72 -1.80 -6.20 21.83
N TYR A 73 -3.08 -6.55 21.67
CA TYR A 73 -4.09 -5.68 21.10
C TYR A 73 -5.49 -6.17 21.43
N ASP A 74 -6.38 -5.23 21.76
CA ASP A 74 -7.79 -5.50 22.01
C ASP A 74 -8.60 -4.26 21.60
N LEU A 75 -9.57 -4.43 20.70
CA LEU A 75 -10.47 -3.36 20.27
C LEU A 75 -11.56 -3.15 21.34
N ARG A 76 -11.33 -2.22 22.25
CA ARG A 76 -12.26 -1.93 23.37
C ARG A 76 -13.15 -0.72 23.16
N HIS A 77 -13.42 -0.33 21.93
CA HIS A 77 -14.12 0.93 21.68
C HIS A 77 -15.59 0.92 22.13
N SER A 78 -16.35 -0.05 21.68
CA SER A 78 -17.80 -0.16 21.99
C SER A 78 -18.15 -1.48 22.67
N ASN A 79 -17.31 -2.47 22.53
CA ASN A 79 -17.46 -3.80 23.12
C ASN A 79 -16.10 -4.25 23.65
N PRO A 80 -15.97 -4.52 24.97
CA PRO A 80 -14.76 -5.11 25.53
C PRO A 80 -14.46 -6.41 24.77
N ARG A 81 -13.34 -6.62 24.20
CA ARG A 81 -12.98 -7.79 23.39
C ARG A 81 -13.47 -7.79 21.92
N LEU A 82 -13.95 -6.66 21.41
CA LEU A 82 -14.13 -6.54 19.97
C LEU A 82 -12.79 -6.80 19.26
N GLY A 83 -12.77 -7.72 18.29
CA GLY A 83 -11.53 -8.09 17.58
C GLY A 83 -10.75 -9.24 18.23
N VAL A 84 -11.28 -9.85 19.30
CA VAL A 84 -10.72 -11.06 19.94
C VAL A 84 -11.73 -12.19 19.83
N ASP A 85 -11.28 -13.39 19.46
CA ASP A 85 -12.10 -14.60 19.50
C ASP A 85 -12.14 -15.13 20.93
N GLU A 86 -13.34 -15.25 21.51
CA GLU A 86 -13.53 -15.62 22.91
C GLU A 86 -13.04 -17.03 23.25
N LYS A 87 -13.03 -17.93 22.27
CA LYS A 87 -12.67 -19.33 22.49
C LYS A 87 -11.16 -19.56 22.44
N THR A 88 -10.49 -18.91 21.53
CA THR A 88 -9.07 -19.16 21.25
C THR A 88 -8.17 -18.03 21.73
N ASP A 89 -8.74 -16.88 22.10
CA ASP A 89 -8.03 -15.64 22.37
C ASP A 89 -7.20 -15.13 21.17
N ALA A 90 -7.62 -15.52 19.97
CA ALA A 90 -6.98 -15.09 18.74
C ALA A 90 -7.40 -13.67 18.36
N TYR A 91 -6.46 -12.88 17.83
CA TYR A 91 -6.77 -11.59 17.23
C TYR A 91 -7.49 -11.79 15.89
N ILE A 92 -8.73 -11.30 15.80
CA ILE A 92 -9.58 -11.41 14.62
C ILE A 92 -9.91 -10.04 13.99
N GLY A 93 -9.40 -8.96 14.56
CA GLY A 93 -9.60 -7.59 14.04
C GLY A 93 -8.90 -7.39 12.71
N GLY A 94 -9.68 -7.29 11.62
CA GLY A 94 -9.19 -6.90 10.30
C GLY A 94 -8.71 -8.02 9.37
N ALA A 95 -8.76 -9.30 9.75
CA ALA A 95 -8.36 -10.44 8.91
C ALA A 95 -6.92 -10.34 8.32
N ASN A 96 -5.98 -9.77 9.04
CA ASN A 96 -4.63 -9.47 8.56
C ASN A 96 -3.59 -10.56 8.90
N TRP A 97 -4.00 -11.81 9.08
CA TRP A 97 -3.12 -12.87 9.52
C TRP A 97 -1.95 -13.15 8.58
N GLY A 98 -2.12 -12.94 7.27
CA GLY A 98 -1.06 -13.13 6.28
C GLY A 98 0.21 -12.34 6.61
N MET A 99 0.09 -11.08 7.04
CA MET A 99 1.27 -10.30 7.44
C MET A 99 1.92 -10.80 8.72
N TYR A 100 1.15 -11.39 9.66
CA TYR A 100 1.70 -11.90 10.91
C TYR A 100 2.54 -13.16 10.69
N TYR A 101 2.17 -14.03 9.73
CA TYR A 101 3.00 -15.16 9.34
C TYR A 101 4.29 -14.72 8.64
N VAL A 102 4.26 -13.68 7.82
CA VAL A 102 5.49 -13.08 7.25
C VAL A 102 6.34 -12.48 8.37
N ALA A 103 5.74 -11.75 9.30
CA ALA A 103 6.43 -11.22 10.47
C ALA A 103 7.02 -12.33 11.35
N ALA A 104 6.34 -13.47 11.51
CA ALA A 104 6.87 -14.60 12.27
C ALA A 104 8.21 -15.10 11.70
N VAL A 105 8.30 -15.26 10.38
CA VAL A 105 9.57 -15.62 9.72
C VAL A 105 10.63 -14.56 9.98
N ALA A 106 10.29 -13.28 9.87
CA ALA A 106 11.20 -12.17 10.13
C ALA A 106 11.66 -12.14 11.60
N VAL A 107 10.76 -12.36 12.55
CA VAL A 107 11.09 -12.45 13.99
C VAL A 107 12.07 -13.60 14.26
N LYS A 108 11.83 -14.77 13.63
CA LYS A 108 12.76 -15.90 13.78
C LYS A 108 14.18 -15.56 13.31
N LEU A 109 14.29 -14.83 12.21
CA LEU A 109 15.58 -14.36 11.70
C LEU A 109 16.20 -13.27 12.59
N ALA A 110 15.37 -12.36 13.12
CA ALA A 110 15.82 -11.27 13.98
C ALA A 110 16.38 -11.74 15.34
N GLN A 111 16.04 -12.97 15.78
CA GLN A 111 16.63 -13.60 16.98
C GLN A 111 18.15 -13.81 16.85
N MET A 112 18.70 -13.76 15.63
CA MET A 112 20.14 -13.93 15.39
C MET A 112 20.97 -12.69 15.72
N SER A 113 20.37 -11.58 16.07
CA SER A 113 21.04 -10.31 16.41
C SER A 113 20.58 -9.82 17.77
N ASP A 114 21.46 -9.18 18.53
CA ASP A 114 21.13 -8.50 19.79
C ASP A 114 20.93 -7.00 19.59
N ASP A 115 21.48 -6.42 18.53
CA ASP A 115 21.34 -5.00 18.23
C ASP A 115 19.92 -4.66 17.76
N PHE A 116 19.28 -3.69 18.39
CA PHE A 116 17.91 -3.28 18.13
C PHE A 116 17.69 -2.77 16.70
N PHE A 117 18.65 -2.02 16.17
CA PHE A 117 18.55 -1.46 14.83
C PHE A 117 18.73 -2.52 13.75
N THR A 118 19.66 -3.46 13.95
CA THR A 118 19.79 -4.64 13.08
C THR A 118 18.54 -5.52 13.12
N LYS A 119 17.98 -5.78 14.30
CA LYS A 119 16.68 -6.47 14.43
C LYS A 119 15.60 -5.77 13.61
N THR A 120 15.48 -4.46 13.75
CA THR A 120 14.49 -3.66 13.00
C THR A 120 14.67 -3.79 11.50
N ALA A 121 15.92 -3.74 11.00
CA ALA A 121 16.21 -3.95 9.58
C ALA A 121 15.77 -5.34 9.11
N ILE A 122 16.13 -6.39 9.85
CA ILE A 122 15.76 -7.78 9.53
C ILE A 122 14.23 -7.95 9.48
N LEU A 123 13.51 -7.31 10.38
CA LEU A 123 12.04 -7.37 10.43
C LEU A 123 11.38 -6.69 9.21
N ARG A 124 11.95 -5.62 8.68
CA ARG A 124 11.42 -4.86 7.55
C ARG A 124 11.78 -5.44 6.19
N ILE A 125 12.95 -6.08 6.06
CA ILE A 125 13.46 -6.59 4.77
C ILE A 125 12.48 -7.50 4.02
N PRO A 126 11.80 -8.50 4.62
CA PRO A 126 10.87 -9.36 3.89
C PRO A 126 9.69 -8.58 3.27
N PHE A 127 9.20 -7.56 3.96
CA PHE A 127 8.14 -6.69 3.46
C PHE A 127 8.64 -5.82 2.30
N ALA A 128 9.80 -5.17 2.46
CA ALA A 128 10.41 -4.36 1.40
C ALA A 128 10.68 -5.18 0.13
N LEU A 129 11.20 -6.40 0.27
CA LEU A 129 11.42 -7.32 -0.86
C LEU A 129 10.11 -7.72 -1.54
N ALA A 130 9.06 -8.03 -0.78
CA ALA A 130 7.75 -8.35 -1.36
C ALA A 130 7.22 -7.17 -2.19
N GLY A 131 7.26 -5.95 -1.66
CA GLY A 131 6.86 -4.75 -2.38
C GLY A 131 7.66 -4.53 -3.67
N LEU A 132 8.99 -4.66 -3.59
CA LEU A 132 9.88 -4.56 -4.74
C LEU A 132 9.55 -5.60 -5.84
N ILE A 133 9.29 -6.85 -5.45
CA ILE A 133 8.86 -7.91 -6.38
C ILE A 133 7.52 -7.54 -7.02
N GLY A 134 6.59 -6.97 -6.25
CA GLY A 134 5.31 -6.49 -6.78
C GLY A 134 5.49 -5.42 -7.86
N LEU A 135 6.33 -4.41 -7.63
CA LEU A 135 6.66 -3.38 -8.61
C LEU A 135 7.31 -4.00 -9.86
N ALA A 136 8.25 -4.92 -9.69
CA ALA A 136 8.89 -5.61 -10.80
C ALA A 136 7.89 -6.42 -11.64
N ILE A 137 6.97 -7.16 -11.01
CA ILE A 137 5.91 -7.91 -11.70
C ILE A 137 5.06 -6.98 -12.55
N LEU A 138 4.59 -5.85 -12.01
CA LEU A 138 3.72 -4.93 -12.73
C LEU A 138 4.47 -4.21 -13.85
N GLY A 139 5.71 -3.77 -13.59
CA GLY A 139 6.57 -3.15 -14.60
C GLY A 139 6.86 -4.09 -15.77
N LEU A 140 7.28 -5.34 -15.47
CA LEU A 140 7.54 -6.34 -16.48
C LEU A 140 6.28 -6.77 -17.25
N LEU A 141 5.12 -6.84 -16.58
CA LEU A 141 3.84 -7.08 -17.23
C LEU A 141 3.51 -5.98 -18.24
N GLY A 142 3.61 -4.70 -17.83
CA GLY A 142 3.37 -3.57 -18.71
C GLY A 142 4.31 -3.56 -19.92
N ALA A 143 5.59 -3.90 -19.72
CA ALA A 143 6.58 -4.00 -20.79
C ALA A 143 6.25 -5.08 -21.85
N GLN A 144 5.48 -6.14 -21.49
CA GLN A 144 5.08 -7.19 -22.45
C GLN A 144 4.15 -6.70 -23.57
N PHE A 145 3.52 -5.54 -23.39
CA PHE A 145 2.63 -4.94 -24.40
C PHE A 145 3.38 -4.16 -25.48
N PHE A 146 4.69 -4.04 -25.38
CA PHE A 146 5.55 -3.40 -26.40
C PHE A 146 6.34 -4.45 -27.18
N GLU A 147 6.45 -4.28 -28.49
CA GLU A 147 7.11 -5.26 -29.36
C GLU A 147 8.63 -5.01 -29.42
N ASN A 148 9.04 -3.75 -29.59
CA ASN A 148 10.44 -3.40 -29.72
C ASN A 148 11.13 -3.13 -28.37
N ARG A 149 12.43 -3.40 -28.30
CA ARG A 149 13.24 -3.22 -27.07
C ARG A 149 13.25 -1.78 -26.58
N PHE A 150 13.36 -0.82 -27.48
CA PHE A 150 13.39 0.60 -27.11
C PHE A 150 12.13 1.03 -26.34
N SER A 151 10.95 0.65 -26.86
CA SER A 151 9.68 0.97 -26.17
C SER A 151 9.51 0.19 -24.86
N LYS A 152 10.03 -1.04 -24.76
CA LYS A 152 10.04 -1.81 -23.50
C LYS A 152 10.87 -1.10 -22.43
N TYR A 153 12.11 -0.74 -22.77
CA TYR A 153 12.98 -0.02 -21.85
C TYR A 153 12.46 1.40 -21.55
N GLY A 154 11.88 2.08 -22.53
CA GLY A 154 11.21 3.36 -22.34
C GLY A 154 10.08 3.28 -21.31
N PHE A 155 9.21 2.26 -21.43
CA PHE A 155 8.15 1.99 -20.46
C PHE A 155 8.72 1.73 -19.07
N LEU A 156 9.70 0.83 -18.94
CA LEU A 156 10.31 0.48 -17.64
C LEU A 156 11.02 1.67 -17.00
N THR A 157 11.70 2.49 -17.80
CA THR A 157 12.40 3.69 -17.32
C THR A 157 11.41 4.72 -16.77
N LEU A 158 10.32 4.99 -17.50
CA LEU A 158 9.28 5.91 -17.03
C LEU A 158 8.56 5.35 -15.80
N PHE A 159 8.26 4.06 -15.78
CA PHE A 159 7.65 3.40 -14.64
C PHE A 159 8.55 3.53 -13.40
N ALA A 160 9.82 3.14 -13.49
CA ALA A 160 10.77 3.27 -12.40
C ALA A 160 10.94 4.73 -11.94
N PHE A 161 10.89 5.70 -12.86
CA PHE A 161 10.95 7.12 -12.53
C PHE A 161 9.73 7.58 -11.71
N PHE A 162 8.51 7.21 -12.13
CA PHE A 162 7.29 7.56 -11.37
C PHE A 162 7.26 6.92 -9.99
N GLU A 163 7.69 5.65 -9.87
CA GLU A 163 7.74 4.97 -8.58
C GLU A 163 8.79 5.61 -7.64
N LEU A 164 9.94 6.01 -8.18
CA LEU A 164 10.98 6.69 -7.39
C LEU A 164 10.50 8.04 -6.86
N LEU A 165 9.70 8.77 -7.62
CA LEU A 165 9.15 10.06 -7.18
C LEU A 165 8.13 9.93 -6.04
N SER A 166 7.60 8.74 -5.81
CA SER A 166 6.60 8.52 -4.78
C SER A 166 7.23 8.28 -3.41
N ILE A 167 7.32 9.33 -2.61
CA ILE A 167 7.78 9.22 -1.21
C ILE A 167 6.93 8.25 -0.39
N PRO A 168 5.59 8.34 -0.39
CA PRO A 168 4.77 7.40 0.36
C PRO A 168 5.02 5.94 -0.03
N LEU A 169 5.20 5.66 -1.32
CA LEU A 169 5.51 4.31 -1.79
C LEU A 169 6.82 3.80 -1.17
N VAL A 170 7.93 4.56 -1.30
CA VAL A 170 9.23 4.16 -0.77
C VAL A 170 9.19 3.94 0.75
N LEU A 171 8.52 4.84 1.49
CA LEU A 171 8.43 4.76 2.95
C LEU A 171 7.63 3.53 3.39
N HIS A 172 6.44 3.34 2.84
CA HIS A 172 5.54 2.28 3.30
C HIS A 172 5.87 0.89 2.74
N LEU A 173 6.68 0.80 1.68
CA LEU A 173 7.19 -0.51 1.22
C LEU A 173 8.16 -1.13 2.23
N ARG A 174 8.87 -0.34 3.03
CA ARG A 174 9.82 -0.83 4.02
C ARG A 174 9.23 -1.07 5.40
N GLU A 175 7.99 -0.66 5.66
CA GLU A 175 7.35 -0.92 6.94
C GLU A 175 6.98 -2.40 7.11
N ALA A 176 7.14 -2.92 8.33
CA ALA A 176 6.72 -4.28 8.70
C ALA A 176 5.19 -4.35 8.83
N ARG A 177 4.47 -4.03 7.74
CA ARG A 177 3.00 -3.96 7.65
C ARG A 177 2.51 -4.54 6.33
N TYR A 178 1.21 -4.73 6.23
CA TYR A 178 0.57 -5.33 5.04
C TYR A 178 0.72 -4.51 3.74
N TYR A 179 1.18 -3.27 3.78
CA TYR A 179 1.21 -2.39 2.60
C TYR A 179 2.04 -2.96 1.45
N ALA A 180 3.28 -3.33 1.71
CA ALA A 180 4.16 -3.93 0.72
C ALA A 180 3.63 -5.27 0.18
N LEU A 181 3.08 -6.12 1.07
CA LEU A 181 2.45 -7.37 0.69
C LEU A 181 1.22 -7.13 -0.19
N THR A 182 0.45 -6.07 0.09
CA THR A 182 -0.71 -5.68 -0.72
C THR A 182 -0.30 -5.21 -2.11
N VAL A 183 0.81 -4.45 -2.24
CA VAL A 183 1.40 -4.08 -3.55
C VAL A 183 1.79 -5.34 -4.33
N PHE A 184 2.48 -6.29 -3.68
CA PHE A 184 2.86 -7.56 -4.29
C PHE A 184 1.65 -8.36 -4.79
N LEU A 185 0.65 -8.56 -3.93
CA LEU A 185 -0.54 -9.36 -4.27
C LEU A 185 -1.42 -8.66 -5.31
N THR A 186 -1.55 -7.33 -5.26
CA THR A 186 -2.21 -6.53 -6.30
C THR A 186 -1.55 -6.74 -7.66
N ALA A 187 -0.22 -6.67 -7.72
CA ALA A 187 0.54 -6.92 -8.94
C ALA A 187 0.38 -8.37 -9.43
N LEU A 188 0.40 -9.33 -8.51
CA LEU A 188 0.26 -10.77 -8.83
C LEU A 188 -1.13 -11.09 -9.38
N VAL A 189 -2.20 -10.63 -8.74
CA VAL A 189 -3.59 -10.80 -9.22
C VAL A 189 -3.74 -10.15 -10.60
N THR A 190 -3.24 -8.92 -10.77
CA THR A 190 -3.24 -8.21 -12.05
C THR A 190 -2.48 -8.99 -13.14
N TYR A 191 -1.32 -9.54 -12.81
CA TYR A 191 -0.49 -10.34 -13.72
C TYR A 191 -1.21 -11.61 -14.15
N ILE A 192 -1.73 -12.41 -13.21
CA ILE A 192 -2.41 -13.68 -13.50
C ILE A 192 -3.65 -13.45 -14.38
N TYR A 193 -4.49 -12.47 -13.98
CA TYR A 193 -5.68 -12.11 -14.74
C TYR A 193 -5.33 -11.67 -16.17
N THR A 194 -4.36 -10.76 -16.31
CA THR A 194 -3.95 -10.21 -17.61
C THR A 194 -3.35 -11.26 -18.52
N ARG A 195 -2.52 -12.16 -18.02
CA ARG A 195 -1.91 -13.23 -18.83
C ARG A 195 -2.96 -14.15 -19.45
N TYR A 196 -3.95 -14.53 -18.67
CA TYR A 196 -5.02 -15.40 -19.17
C TYR A 196 -6.02 -14.66 -20.04
N ARG A 197 -6.60 -13.55 -19.54
CA ARG A 197 -7.73 -12.88 -20.20
C ARG A 197 -7.33 -11.99 -21.37
N ILE A 198 -6.21 -11.30 -21.29
CA ILE A 198 -5.80 -10.30 -22.28
C ILE A 198 -4.72 -10.86 -23.21
N LEU A 199 -3.67 -11.45 -22.66
CA LEU A 199 -2.56 -12.00 -23.45
C LEU A 199 -2.83 -13.41 -23.97
N LYS A 200 -3.74 -14.17 -23.36
CA LYS A 200 -4.12 -15.56 -23.71
C LYS A 200 -2.92 -16.51 -23.71
N LYS A 201 -2.05 -16.38 -22.72
CA LYS A 201 -0.81 -17.14 -22.62
C LYS A 201 -0.90 -18.35 -21.68
N ASP A 202 -1.86 -18.36 -20.74
CA ASP A 202 -1.98 -19.42 -19.74
C ASP A 202 -3.18 -20.33 -20.03
N ASN A 203 -3.15 -21.56 -19.49
CA ASN A 203 -4.30 -22.47 -19.52
C ASN A 203 -5.30 -22.13 -18.40
N TYR A 204 -6.53 -22.60 -18.56
CA TYR A 204 -7.63 -22.28 -17.65
C TYR A 204 -7.41 -22.83 -16.22
N LEU A 205 -6.86 -24.03 -16.09
CA LEU A 205 -6.64 -24.65 -14.78
C LEU A 205 -5.59 -23.87 -13.97
N SER A 206 -4.44 -23.57 -14.60
CA SER A 206 -3.39 -22.76 -13.97
C SER A 206 -3.92 -21.38 -13.58
N TYR A 207 -4.66 -20.74 -14.47
CA TYR A 207 -5.31 -19.46 -14.17
C TYR A 207 -6.25 -19.56 -12.96
N SER A 208 -7.14 -20.57 -12.95
CA SER A 208 -8.14 -20.72 -11.90
C SER A 208 -7.51 -20.94 -10.53
N ILE A 209 -6.53 -21.85 -10.44
CA ILE A 209 -5.83 -22.13 -9.18
C ILE A 209 -5.05 -20.92 -8.72
N SER A 210 -4.25 -20.33 -9.61
CA SER A 210 -3.37 -19.21 -9.24
C SER A 210 -4.15 -17.96 -8.85
N LEU A 211 -5.25 -17.63 -9.56
CA LEU A 211 -6.08 -16.48 -9.21
C LEU A 211 -6.83 -16.69 -7.89
N THR A 212 -7.44 -17.88 -7.70
CA THR A 212 -8.13 -18.22 -6.45
C THR A 212 -7.19 -18.12 -5.25
N LEU A 213 -5.98 -18.69 -5.36
CA LEU A 213 -4.98 -18.65 -4.30
C LEU A 213 -4.49 -17.21 -4.03
N SER A 214 -4.23 -16.44 -5.08
CA SER A 214 -3.76 -15.05 -4.92
C SER A 214 -4.83 -14.16 -4.30
N LEU A 215 -6.10 -14.34 -4.66
CA LEU A 215 -7.22 -13.64 -4.05
C LEU A 215 -7.41 -14.07 -2.57
N PHE A 216 -7.28 -15.37 -2.26
CA PHE A 216 -7.31 -15.85 -0.88
C PHE A 216 -6.20 -15.22 -0.03
N LEU A 217 -4.95 -15.21 -0.54
CA LEU A 217 -3.83 -14.56 0.14
C LEU A 217 -4.06 -13.04 0.31
N LEU A 218 -4.68 -12.40 -0.67
CA LEU A 218 -5.03 -10.99 -0.57
C LEU A 218 -6.07 -10.74 0.52
N PHE A 219 -7.08 -11.61 0.67
CA PHE A 219 -8.05 -11.53 1.75
C PHE A 219 -7.39 -11.60 3.13
N VAL A 220 -6.56 -12.60 3.38
CA VAL A 220 -5.88 -12.77 4.67
C VAL A 220 -4.76 -11.76 4.92
N THR A 221 -4.38 -10.96 3.90
CA THR A 221 -3.39 -9.88 4.04
C THR A 221 -4.07 -8.54 4.24
N PHE A 222 -5.04 -8.19 3.39
CA PHE A 222 -5.80 -6.95 3.48
C PHE A 222 -7.17 -7.10 2.80
N SER A 223 -8.15 -7.50 3.55
CA SER A 223 -9.50 -7.85 3.06
C SER A 223 -10.19 -6.76 2.22
N PRO A 224 -10.05 -5.44 2.46
CA PRO A 224 -10.67 -4.44 1.61
C PRO A 224 -10.21 -4.53 0.15
N VAL A 225 -8.93 -4.77 -0.10
CA VAL A 225 -8.39 -4.87 -1.46
C VAL A 225 -8.83 -6.17 -2.14
N TYR A 226 -9.05 -7.25 -1.39
CA TYR A 226 -9.68 -8.46 -1.91
C TYR A 226 -11.07 -8.16 -2.50
N PHE A 227 -11.96 -7.51 -1.73
CA PHE A 227 -13.30 -7.15 -2.21
C PHE A 227 -13.25 -6.20 -3.42
N ILE A 228 -12.31 -5.26 -3.42
CA ILE A 228 -12.08 -4.37 -4.56
C ILE A 228 -11.77 -5.17 -5.83
N PHE A 229 -10.89 -6.18 -5.76
CA PHE A 229 -10.56 -7.00 -6.91
C PHE A 229 -11.73 -7.89 -7.35
N LEU A 230 -12.53 -8.44 -6.43
CA LEU A 230 -13.74 -9.16 -6.80
C LEU A 230 -14.69 -8.28 -7.63
N ILE A 231 -14.92 -7.04 -7.15
CA ILE A 231 -15.79 -6.08 -7.83
C ILE A 231 -15.17 -5.64 -9.17
N ALA A 232 -13.88 -5.31 -9.19
CA ALA A 232 -13.19 -4.81 -10.39
C ALA A 232 -13.16 -5.85 -11.51
N ILE A 233 -12.83 -7.11 -11.20
CA ILE A 233 -12.83 -8.19 -12.20
C ILE A 233 -14.25 -8.44 -12.70
N SER A 234 -15.24 -8.53 -11.81
CA SER A 234 -16.64 -8.77 -12.19
C SER A 234 -17.18 -7.62 -13.05
N LEU A 235 -16.90 -6.39 -12.68
CA LEU A 235 -17.30 -5.20 -13.43
C LEU A 235 -16.63 -5.13 -14.81
N TYR A 236 -15.33 -5.42 -14.89
CA TYR A 236 -14.61 -5.40 -16.15
C TYR A 236 -15.14 -6.47 -17.12
N GLU A 237 -15.37 -7.71 -16.66
CA GLU A 237 -15.96 -8.77 -17.48
C GLU A 237 -17.37 -8.40 -17.95
N SER A 238 -18.17 -7.77 -17.08
CA SER A 238 -19.52 -7.28 -17.44
C SER A 238 -19.47 -6.18 -18.50
N ILE A 239 -18.55 -5.21 -18.37
CA ILE A 239 -18.36 -4.15 -19.36
C ILE A 239 -17.96 -4.73 -20.73
N GLU A 240 -17.00 -5.66 -20.76
CA GLU A 240 -16.57 -6.28 -22.02
C GLU A 240 -17.69 -7.13 -22.66
N PHE A 241 -18.51 -7.81 -21.85
CA PHE A 241 -19.68 -8.53 -22.33
C PHE A 241 -20.73 -7.59 -22.95
N VAL A 242 -21.08 -6.49 -22.25
CA VAL A 242 -22.03 -5.50 -22.75
C VAL A 242 -21.54 -4.84 -24.05
N LYS A 243 -20.27 -4.47 -24.13
CA LYS A 243 -19.66 -3.91 -25.36
C LYS A 243 -19.81 -4.88 -26.55
N ASP A 244 -19.59 -6.18 -26.34
CA ASP A 244 -19.75 -7.17 -27.40
C ASP A 244 -21.23 -7.32 -27.83
N LEU A 245 -22.17 -7.27 -26.89
CA LEU A 245 -23.60 -7.28 -27.18
C LEU A 245 -24.01 -6.05 -28.03
N ILE A 246 -23.64 -4.85 -27.59
CA ILE A 246 -23.95 -3.59 -28.28
C ILE A 246 -23.33 -3.61 -29.70
N SER A 247 -22.07 -4.02 -29.82
CA SER A 247 -21.39 -4.07 -31.13
C SER A 247 -22.09 -4.97 -32.15
N LYS A 248 -22.77 -6.01 -31.69
CA LYS A 248 -23.55 -6.92 -32.53
C LYS A 248 -24.92 -6.35 -32.87
N TYR A 249 -25.57 -5.75 -31.88
CA TYR A 249 -26.89 -5.16 -32.13
C TYR A 249 -26.80 -4.09 -33.23
N ILE A 250 -25.80 -3.20 -33.16
CA ILE A 250 -25.56 -2.18 -34.18
C ILE A 250 -25.22 -2.80 -35.53
N ARG A 251 -24.54 -3.97 -35.61
CA ARG A 251 -24.23 -4.66 -36.84
C ARG A 251 -25.41 -5.43 -37.43
N LYS A 252 -26.40 -5.82 -36.62
CA LYS A 252 -27.55 -6.62 -37.04
C LYS A 252 -28.66 -5.83 -37.74
N THR A 253 -28.64 -4.52 -37.64
CA THR A 253 -29.53 -3.67 -38.46
C THR A 253 -29.26 -3.84 -39.96
N SER A 254 -28.22 -4.62 -40.35
CA SER A 254 -27.86 -4.88 -41.74
C SER A 254 -27.92 -6.33 -42.23
N GLN A 255 -28.09 -7.37 -41.39
CA GLN A 255 -28.22 -8.78 -41.83
C GLN A 255 -28.78 -9.76 -40.77
N ILE A 256 -29.96 -10.30 -41.06
CA ILE A 256 -30.67 -11.59 -40.79
C ILE A 256 -30.41 -12.46 -39.53
N VAL A 257 -31.54 -12.84 -38.93
CA VAL A 257 -31.93 -13.37 -37.62
C VAL A 257 -31.48 -14.81 -37.24
N GLN A 258 -31.00 -15.66 -38.15
CA GLN A 258 -30.94 -17.13 -37.94
C GLN A 258 -29.71 -17.74 -37.25
N SER A 259 -28.62 -16.99 -37.00
CA SER A 259 -27.40 -17.56 -36.37
C SER A 259 -27.23 -17.18 -34.85
N MET A 260 -28.30 -16.73 -34.20
CA MET A 260 -28.19 -16.02 -32.92
C MET A 260 -27.94 -16.91 -31.68
N SER A 261 -28.60 -18.06 -31.56
CA SER A 261 -28.61 -18.85 -30.32
C SER A 261 -27.28 -19.59 -30.08
N PHE A 262 -26.70 -20.15 -31.12
CA PHE A 262 -25.43 -20.90 -31.00
C PHE A 262 -24.21 -20.00 -30.71
N SER A 263 -24.20 -18.79 -31.26
CA SER A 263 -23.17 -17.79 -31.05
C SER A 263 -23.18 -17.18 -29.64
N LEU A 264 -24.34 -17.00 -29.04
CA LEU A 264 -24.50 -16.45 -27.69
C LEU A 264 -23.95 -17.40 -26.61
N ASN A 265 -24.28 -18.69 -26.72
CA ASN A 265 -23.87 -19.69 -25.72
C ASN A 265 -22.33 -19.86 -25.66
N LYS A 266 -21.66 -19.89 -26.83
CA LYS A 266 -20.20 -19.99 -26.94
C LYS A 266 -19.47 -18.76 -26.39
N ARG A 267 -20.08 -17.56 -26.52
CA ARG A 267 -19.54 -16.29 -26.04
C ARG A 267 -19.86 -16.01 -24.58
N PHE A 268 -21.05 -16.35 -24.13
CA PHE A 268 -21.39 -16.34 -22.71
C PHE A 268 -20.36 -17.16 -21.94
N LYS A 269 -20.07 -18.39 -22.40
CA LYS A 269 -19.01 -19.23 -21.84
C LYS A 269 -17.63 -18.54 -21.84
N TYR A 270 -17.27 -17.79 -22.87
CA TYR A 270 -16.00 -17.08 -22.93
C TYR A 270 -15.88 -15.94 -21.90
N TYR A 271 -16.90 -15.09 -21.77
CA TYR A 271 -16.86 -13.97 -20.81
C TYR A 271 -16.98 -14.44 -19.38
N PHE A 272 -17.81 -15.46 -19.13
CA PHE A 272 -17.96 -16.02 -17.80
C PHE A 272 -16.80 -16.93 -17.35
N GLN A 273 -15.86 -17.30 -18.20
CA GLN A 273 -14.64 -18.03 -17.79
C GLN A 273 -13.73 -17.21 -16.86
N GLY A 274 -13.84 -15.90 -16.85
CA GLY A 274 -13.11 -15.03 -15.92
C GLY A 274 -13.61 -15.08 -14.47
N LEU A 275 -14.89 -15.42 -14.25
CA LEU A 275 -15.55 -15.33 -12.96
C LEU A 275 -15.44 -16.57 -12.05
N PRO A 276 -15.39 -17.83 -12.52
CA PRO A 276 -15.34 -18.98 -11.62
C PRO A 276 -14.21 -18.94 -10.59
N PRO A 277 -12.97 -18.51 -10.91
CA PRO A 277 -11.93 -18.38 -9.89
C PRO A 277 -12.26 -17.33 -8.83
N VAL A 278 -12.98 -16.28 -9.21
CA VAL A 278 -13.48 -15.25 -8.28
C VAL A 278 -14.50 -15.86 -7.32
N MET A 279 -15.45 -16.64 -7.86
CA MET A 279 -16.45 -17.36 -7.05
C MET A 279 -15.80 -18.43 -6.16
N LEU A 280 -14.83 -19.18 -6.68
CA LEU A 280 -14.08 -20.15 -5.88
C LEU A 280 -13.33 -19.48 -4.73
N SER A 281 -12.73 -18.31 -4.97
CA SER A 281 -12.07 -17.56 -3.90
C SER A 281 -13.07 -17.09 -2.82
N LEU A 282 -14.28 -16.68 -3.22
CA LEU A 282 -15.34 -16.29 -2.29
C LEU A 282 -15.82 -17.47 -1.44
N ILE A 283 -15.98 -18.65 -2.06
CA ILE A 283 -16.31 -19.88 -1.35
C ILE A 283 -15.19 -20.25 -0.35
N ALA A 284 -13.93 -20.17 -0.78
CA ALA A 284 -12.79 -20.48 0.09
C ALA A 284 -12.65 -19.49 1.28
N VAL A 285 -13.04 -18.24 1.07
CA VAL A 285 -12.96 -17.16 2.09
C VAL A 285 -14.18 -17.16 3.01
N SER A 286 -15.32 -17.70 2.57
CA SER A 286 -16.60 -17.59 3.33
C SER A 286 -16.52 -18.07 4.79
N PRO A 287 -15.84 -19.18 5.17
CA PRO A 287 -15.68 -19.56 6.56
C PRO A 287 -14.86 -18.53 7.35
N LEU A 288 -13.85 -17.92 6.70
CA LEU A 288 -12.99 -16.93 7.33
C LEU A 288 -13.72 -15.59 7.56
N LEU A 289 -14.68 -15.23 6.70
CA LEU A 289 -15.52 -14.05 6.91
C LEU A 289 -16.31 -14.15 8.23
N SER A 290 -16.83 -15.34 8.52
CA SER A 290 -17.52 -15.63 9.77
C SER A 290 -16.57 -15.66 10.96
N PHE A 291 -15.43 -16.34 10.83
CA PHE A 291 -14.42 -16.43 11.89
C PHE A 291 -13.88 -15.04 12.28
N PHE A 292 -13.48 -14.23 11.30
CA PHE A 292 -12.98 -12.87 11.53
C PHE A 292 -14.09 -11.86 11.86
N LYS A 293 -15.34 -12.24 11.84
CA LYS A 293 -16.50 -11.34 12.04
C LYS A 293 -16.37 -10.05 11.21
N THR A 294 -15.84 -10.16 9.98
CA THR A 294 -15.31 -9.04 9.18
C THR A 294 -16.30 -7.89 9.04
N PHE A 295 -17.55 -8.17 8.70
CA PHE A 295 -18.56 -7.13 8.51
C PHE A 295 -19.04 -6.54 9.84
N TYR A 296 -19.18 -7.36 10.88
CA TYR A 296 -19.56 -6.91 12.20
C TYR A 296 -18.53 -5.95 12.80
N ILE A 297 -17.24 -6.32 12.75
CA ILE A 297 -16.16 -5.46 13.26
C ILE A 297 -16.08 -4.16 12.46
N ALA A 298 -16.24 -4.21 11.15
CA ALA A 298 -16.27 -3.01 10.31
C ALA A 298 -17.43 -2.07 10.69
N GLU A 299 -18.63 -2.61 10.94
CA GLU A 299 -19.80 -1.84 11.36
C GLU A 299 -19.61 -1.20 12.73
N GLU A 300 -19.13 -1.96 13.74
CA GLU A 300 -18.87 -1.45 15.08
C GLU A 300 -17.79 -0.36 15.08
N THR A 301 -16.72 -0.54 14.31
CA THR A 301 -15.68 0.47 14.14
C THR A 301 -16.24 1.74 13.47
N ALA A 302 -17.11 1.59 12.48
CA ALA A 302 -17.77 2.73 11.84
C ALA A 302 -18.69 3.48 12.80
N LYS A 303 -19.45 2.77 13.64
CA LYS A 303 -20.30 3.37 14.69
C LYS A 303 -19.44 4.17 15.68
N PHE A 304 -18.35 3.59 16.18
CA PHE A 304 -17.44 4.26 17.09
C PHE A 304 -16.88 5.56 16.49
N ASN A 305 -16.39 5.51 15.25
CA ASN A 305 -15.82 6.69 14.59
C ASN A 305 -16.88 7.79 14.36
N ARG A 306 -18.10 7.44 14.01
CA ARG A 306 -19.20 8.40 13.90
C ARG A 306 -19.46 9.12 15.24
N LEU A 307 -19.48 8.38 16.34
CA LEU A 307 -19.65 8.95 17.66
C LEU A 307 -18.47 9.86 18.05
N LEU A 308 -17.25 9.42 17.74
CA LEU A 308 -16.04 10.17 18.07
C LEU A 308 -15.95 11.52 17.32
N PHE A 309 -16.31 11.54 16.05
CA PHE A 309 -16.21 12.72 15.19
C PHE A 309 -17.50 13.54 15.09
N GLY A 310 -18.61 13.02 15.57
CA GLY A 310 -19.91 13.71 15.52
C GLY A 310 -20.43 13.96 14.10
N ILE A 311 -20.00 13.17 13.11
CA ILE A 311 -20.38 13.30 11.69
C ILE A 311 -21.15 12.09 11.19
N SER A 312 -21.99 12.28 10.18
CA SER A 312 -22.72 11.20 9.53
C SER A 312 -21.80 10.30 8.69
N GLU A 313 -22.28 9.09 8.39
CA GLU A 313 -21.54 8.16 7.51
C GLU A 313 -21.29 8.75 6.11
N TRP A 314 -22.26 9.51 5.59
CA TRP A 314 -22.14 10.14 4.28
C TRP A 314 -21.11 11.28 4.27
N GLU A 315 -21.09 12.11 5.30
CA GLU A 315 -20.10 13.18 5.45
C GLU A 315 -18.68 12.59 5.58
N MET A 316 -18.52 11.51 6.37
CA MET A 316 -17.25 10.81 6.48
C MET A 316 -16.79 10.23 5.13
N TYR A 317 -17.73 9.63 4.38
CA TYR A 317 -17.45 9.09 3.05
C TYR A 317 -17.00 10.19 2.08
N LEU A 318 -17.70 11.31 2.02
CA LEU A 318 -17.35 12.45 1.16
C LEU A 318 -16.00 13.07 1.57
N ALA A 319 -15.74 13.21 2.87
CA ALA A 319 -14.46 13.69 3.38
C ALA A 319 -13.32 12.73 2.96
N SER A 320 -13.55 11.42 3.06
CA SER A 320 -12.60 10.39 2.62
C SER A 320 -12.31 10.48 1.12
N LEU A 321 -13.35 10.63 0.29
CA LEU A 321 -13.17 10.86 -1.15
C LEU A 321 -12.36 12.11 -1.46
N ALA A 322 -12.60 13.20 -0.73
CA ALA A 322 -11.84 14.44 -0.89
C ALA A 322 -10.35 14.26 -0.56
N VAL A 323 -10.03 13.48 0.48
CA VAL A 323 -8.62 13.14 0.83
C VAL A 323 -7.97 12.34 -0.29
N ILE A 324 -8.64 11.28 -0.77
CA ILE A 324 -8.11 10.44 -1.84
C ILE A 324 -7.91 11.24 -3.12
N TRP A 325 -8.88 12.08 -3.46
CA TRP A 325 -8.78 13.00 -4.60
C TRP A 325 -7.56 13.92 -4.47
N LYS A 326 -7.42 14.58 -3.32
CA LYS A 326 -6.28 15.44 -3.04
C LYS A 326 -4.96 14.70 -3.15
N TYR A 327 -4.88 13.46 -2.64
CA TYR A 327 -3.69 12.63 -2.76
C TYR A 327 -3.26 12.46 -4.23
N PHE A 328 -4.18 12.09 -5.11
CA PHE A 328 -3.87 11.84 -6.52
C PHE A 328 -3.75 13.12 -7.36
N THR A 329 -4.20 14.28 -6.88
CA THR A 329 -4.07 15.56 -7.58
C THR A 329 -2.76 16.29 -7.30
N VAL A 330 -2.02 15.92 -6.27
CA VAL A 330 -0.78 16.62 -5.90
C VAL A 330 0.27 16.61 -6.99
N SER A 331 0.41 15.48 -7.68
CA SER A 331 1.31 15.36 -8.84
C SER A 331 0.57 15.58 -10.18
N ASP A 332 -0.69 16.00 -10.15
CA ASP A 332 -1.61 16.14 -11.29
C ASP A 332 -1.74 14.87 -12.16
N LEU A 333 -1.27 13.71 -11.66
CA LEU A 333 -1.32 12.46 -12.42
C LEU A 333 -2.74 12.03 -12.73
N ILE A 334 -3.69 12.28 -11.84
CA ILE A 334 -5.10 11.94 -12.10
C ILE A 334 -5.70 12.81 -13.21
N TYR A 335 -5.35 14.08 -13.30
CA TYR A 335 -5.81 14.96 -14.38
C TYR A 335 -5.25 14.50 -15.72
N LEU A 336 -3.96 14.13 -15.75
CA LEU A 336 -3.32 13.54 -16.93
C LEU A 336 -4.01 12.24 -17.35
N ALA A 337 -4.31 11.35 -16.40
CA ALA A 337 -5.01 10.11 -16.66
C ALA A 337 -6.41 10.34 -17.27
N ILE A 338 -7.19 11.24 -16.69
CA ILE A 338 -8.54 11.59 -17.20
C ILE A 338 -8.43 12.19 -18.60
N PHE A 339 -7.52 13.13 -18.82
CA PHE A 339 -7.29 13.75 -20.13
C PHE A 339 -6.92 12.72 -21.20
N LEU A 340 -5.97 11.83 -20.91
CA LEU A 340 -5.55 10.78 -21.84
C LEU A 340 -6.69 9.80 -22.15
N LYS A 341 -7.46 9.37 -21.14
CA LYS A 341 -8.63 8.50 -21.34
C LYS A 341 -9.68 9.16 -22.21
N PHE A 342 -9.97 10.43 -21.99
CA PHE A 342 -10.88 11.21 -22.85
C PHE A 342 -10.38 11.27 -24.29
N CYS A 343 -9.12 11.62 -24.52
CA CYS A 343 -8.51 11.66 -25.84
C CYS A 343 -8.58 10.31 -26.56
N LEU A 344 -8.29 9.20 -25.83
CA LEU A 344 -8.39 7.85 -26.36
C LEU A 344 -9.84 7.49 -26.73
N MET A 345 -10.79 7.79 -25.89
CA MET A 345 -12.22 7.55 -26.15
C MET A 345 -12.67 8.26 -27.43
N VAL A 346 -12.36 9.55 -27.59
CA VAL A 346 -12.69 10.34 -28.78
C VAL A 346 -12.00 9.75 -30.03
N SER A 347 -10.74 9.34 -29.89
CA SER A 347 -9.99 8.73 -31.01
C SER A 347 -10.60 7.40 -31.47
N PHE A 348 -10.99 6.54 -30.52
CA PHE A 348 -11.63 5.25 -30.85
C PHE A 348 -13.04 5.41 -31.40
N MET A 349 -13.81 6.41 -30.97
CA MET A 349 -15.12 6.70 -31.57
C MET A 349 -14.99 7.11 -33.04
N ARG A 350 -13.92 7.82 -33.42
CA ARG A 350 -13.69 8.28 -34.80
C ARG A 350 -13.08 7.20 -35.71
N LEU A 351 -12.09 6.44 -35.22
CA LEU A 351 -11.38 5.45 -36.04
C LEU A 351 -12.12 4.12 -36.14
N GLY A 352 -12.93 3.78 -35.16
CA GLY A 352 -13.44 2.42 -35.00
C GLY A 352 -12.38 1.41 -34.52
N LEU A 353 -12.81 0.39 -33.79
CA LEU A 353 -11.89 -0.62 -33.23
C LEU A 353 -11.27 -1.56 -34.28
N ARG A 354 -11.82 -1.60 -35.47
CA ARG A 354 -11.37 -2.55 -36.54
C ARG A 354 -10.01 -2.15 -37.12
N ASP A 355 -9.77 -0.87 -37.23
CA ASP A 355 -8.56 -0.33 -37.89
C ASP A 355 -7.36 -0.26 -36.92
N VAL A 356 -7.58 -0.58 -35.64
CA VAL A 356 -6.54 -0.55 -34.61
C VAL A 356 -5.76 -1.88 -34.60
N PRO A 357 -4.42 -1.86 -34.64
CA PRO A 357 -3.59 -3.07 -34.55
C PRO A 357 -3.90 -3.92 -33.31
N VAL A 358 -3.74 -5.24 -33.42
CA VAL A 358 -4.04 -6.21 -32.34
C VAL A 358 -3.21 -5.90 -31.09
N SER A 359 -1.94 -5.50 -31.25
CA SER A 359 -1.07 -5.09 -30.14
C SER A 359 -1.63 -3.90 -29.37
N ASP A 360 -2.12 -2.89 -30.06
CA ASP A 360 -2.68 -1.69 -29.42
C ASP A 360 -4.07 -1.95 -28.81
N ARG A 361 -4.86 -2.85 -29.41
CA ARG A 361 -6.10 -3.33 -28.76
C ARG A 361 -5.82 -4.03 -27.43
N ARG A 362 -4.77 -4.86 -27.34
CA ARG A 362 -4.38 -5.51 -26.09
C ARG A 362 -3.89 -4.49 -25.04
N LYS A 363 -3.11 -3.49 -25.46
CA LYS A 363 -2.71 -2.37 -24.58
C LYS A 363 -3.93 -1.64 -24.02
N LEU A 364 -4.90 -1.33 -24.90
CA LEU A 364 -6.14 -0.67 -24.49
C LEU A 364 -6.93 -1.52 -23.50
N MET A 365 -7.08 -2.82 -23.76
CA MET A 365 -7.77 -3.73 -22.83
C MET A 365 -7.09 -3.75 -21.48
N PHE A 366 -5.77 -3.81 -21.43
CA PHE A 366 -5.01 -3.80 -20.18
C PHE A 366 -5.15 -2.46 -19.46
N SER A 367 -4.95 -1.35 -20.16
CA SER A 367 -5.12 -0.02 -19.58
C SER A 367 -6.55 0.24 -19.07
N ASN A 368 -7.57 -0.27 -19.76
CA ASN A 368 -8.97 -0.18 -19.30
C ASN A 368 -9.21 -1.06 -18.07
N PHE A 369 -8.60 -2.25 -17.99
CA PHE A 369 -8.66 -3.07 -16.78
C PHE A 369 -8.04 -2.34 -15.58
N LEU A 370 -6.85 -1.75 -15.76
CA LEU A 370 -6.21 -0.93 -14.73
C LEU A 370 -7.09 0.27 -14.32
N ALA A 371 -7.77 0.91 -15.27
CA ALA A 371 -8.69 2.00 -15.00
C ALA A 371 -9.89 1.54 -14.15
N VAL A 372 -10.47 0.37 -14.46
CA VAL A 372 -11.56 -0.20 -13.65
C VAL A 372 -11.08 -0.53 -12.23
N VAL A 373 -9.90 -1.15 -12.09
CA VAL A 373 -9.30 -1.40 -10.77
C VAL A 373 -9.10 -0.08 -10.02
N PHE A 374 -8.56 0.95 -10.68
CA PHE A 374 -8.33 2.26 -10.06
C PHE A 374 -9.65 2.90 -9.59
N ILE A 375 -10.68 2.92 -10.45
CA ILE A 375 -11.98 3.54 -10.14
C ILE A 375 -12.66 2.81 -8.99
N VAL A 376 -12.72 1.46 -9.05
CA VAL A 376 -13.34 0.66 -7.99
C VAL A 376 -12.60 0.86 -6.66
N TYR A 377 -11.27 0.86 -6.70
CA TYR A 377 -10.45 1.09 -5.52
C TYR A 377 -10.69 2.48 -4.92
N PHE A 378 -10.70 3.52 -5.77
CA PHE A 378 -10.90 4.90 -5.36
C PHE A 378 -12.20 5.08 -4.55
N PHE A 379 -13.31 4.53 -5.04
CA PHE A 379 -14.60 4.64 -4.36
C PHE A 379 -14.76 3.68 -3.18
N ALA A 380 -14.23 2.46 -3.28
CA ALA A 380 -14.41 1.45 -2.25
C ALA A 380 -13.53 1.73 -1.01
N ILE A 381 -12.29 2.17 -1.20
CA ILE A 381 -11.39 2.44 -0.09
C ILE A 381 -11.88 3.59 0.81
N ALA A 382 -12.65 4.52 0.25
CA ALA A 382 -13.28 5.61 0.99
C ALA A 382 -14.35 5.12 1.99
N ARG A 383 -14.81 3.87 1.86
CA ARG A 383 -15.74 3.22 2.78
C ARG A 383 -15.07 2.58 3.98
N ILE A 384 -13.73 2.58 4.05
CA ILE A 384 -13.05 2.10 5.25
C ILE A 384 -13.49 2.96 6.44
N PRO A 385 -13.84 2.33 7.58
CA PRO A 385 -14.44 3.02 8.72
C PRO A 385 -13.57 4.11 9.35
N ASN A 386 -12.26 4.06 9.13
CA ASN A 386 -11.32 5.08 9.59
C ASN A 386 -11.04 6.08 8.46
N PHE A 387 -10.58 7.28 8.81
CA PHE A 387 -10.08 8.21 7.79
C PHE A 387 -9.02 7.52 6.94
N PRO A 388 -9.07 7.69 5.61
CA PRO A 388 -8.11 7.05 4.73
C PRO A 388 -6.73 7.68 4.94
N PHE A 389 -5.78 6.85 5.38
CA PHE A 389 -4.37 7.22 5.41
C PHE A 389 -3.78 7.08 4.00
N THR A 390 -2.72 7.85 3.69
CA THR A 390 -2.03 7.78 2.40
C THR A 390 -1.49 6.39 2.11
N ARG A 391 -1.07 5.66 3.13
CA ARG A 391 -0.61 4.27 3.08
C ARG A 391 -1.65 3.28 2.50
N TYR A 392 -2.94 3.60 2.53
CA TYR A 392 -3.97 2.76 1.90
C TYR A 392 -4.03 2.90 0.38
N PHE A 393 -3.41 3.93 -0.20
CA PHE A 393 -3.43 4.19 -1.65
C PHE A 393 -2.18 3.69 -2.38
N ILE A 394 -1.18 3.23 -1.64
CA ILE A 394 0.10 2.77 -2.18
C ILE A 394 -0.04 1.73 -3.29
N PRO A 395 -0.95 0.73 -3.20
CA PRO A 395 -1.15 -0.22 -4.29
C PRO A 395 -1.65 0.41 -5.59
N LEU A 396 -2.31 1.59 -5.52
CA LEU A 396 -2.83 2.28 -6.70
C LEU A 396 -1.77 3.09 -7.46
N GLN A 397 -0.69 3.50 -6.83
CA GLN A 397 0.34 4.32 -7.49
C GLN A 397 0.95 3.62 -8.70
N PRO A 398 1.48 2.39 -8.57
CA PRO A 398 2.03 1.68 -9.71
C PRO A 398 0.97 1.33 -10.77
N VAL A 399 -0.28 1.12 -10.37
CA VAL A 399 -1.40 0.93 -11.30
C VAL A 399 -1.64 2.18 -12.14
N LEU A 400 -1.68 3.36 -11.50
CA LEU A 400 -1.87 4.65 -12.17
C LEU A 400 -0.70 4.99 -13.09
N ALA A 401 0.54 4.80 -12.63
CA ALA A 401 1.74 5.03 -13.44
C ALA A 401 1.76 4.15 -14.70
N ALA A 402 1.54 2.83 -14.54
CA ALA A 402 1.47 1.91 -15.67
C ALA A 402 0.36 2.29 -16.67
N MET A 403 -0.83 2.66 -16.19
CA MET A 403 -1.95 3.09 -17.01
C MET A 403 -1.62 4.33 -17.82
N ILE A 404 -1.06 5.37 -17.21
CA ILE A 404 -0.70 6.62 -17.89
C ILE A 404 0.34 6.38 -18.99
N ILE A 405 1.39 5.62 -18.70
CA ILE A 405 2.45 5.33 -19.69
C ILE A 405 1.88 4.55 -20.88
N LEU A 406 1.01 3.56 -20.63
CA LEU A 406 0.31 2.82 -21.68
C LEU A 406 -0.59 3.73 -22.52
N ASP A 407 -1.33 4.65 -21.88
CA ASP A 407 -2.24 5.56 -22.57
C ASP A 407 -1.49 6.60 -23.42
N VAL A 408 -0.35 7.11 -22.96
CA VAL A 408 0.52 7.96 -23.78
C VAL A 408 1.02 7.21 -25.01
N ALA A 409 1.48 5.97 -24.83
CA ALA A 409 1.95 5.14 -25.94
C ALA A 409 0.82 4.81 -26.94
N LEU A 410 -0.38 4.51 -26.44
CA LEU A 410 -1.58 4.30 -27.28
C LEU A 410 -1.95 5.55 -28.06
N ALA A 411 -2.03 6.71 -27.39
CA ALA A 411 -2.35 7.97 -28.04
C ALA A 411 -1.33 8.32 -29.14
N TYR A 412 -0.03 8.12 -28.84
CA TYR A 412 1.04 8.33 -29.82
C TYR A 412 0.90 7.41 -31.06
N ASN A 413 0.57 6.13 -30.86
CA ASN A 413 0.36 5.18 -31.96
C ASN A 413 -0.91 5.51 -32.75
N LEU A 414 -2.02 5.81 -32.08
CA LEU A 414 -3.30 6.11 -32.74
C LEU A 414 -3.23 7.36 -33.62
N ILE A 415 -2.52 8.39 -33.18
CA ILE A 415 -2.27 9.58 -34.00
C ILE A 415 -1.66 9.19 -35.37
N SER A 416 -0.84 8.13 -35.42
CA SER A 416 -0.21 7.68 -36.67
C SER A 416 -1.16 7.00 -37.64
N LEU A 417 -2.33 6.56 -37.19
CA LEU A 417 -3.33 5.92 -38.06
C LEU A 417 -4.20 6.94 -38.81
N TYR A 418 -4.15 8.22 -38.43
CA TYR A 418 -4.89 9.26 -39.16
C TYR A 418 -4.18 9.62 -40.44
N PRO A 419 -4.85 9.57 -41.60
CA PRO A 419 -4.28 9.95 -42.90
C PRO A 419 -4.19 11.49 -43.00
N SER A 420 -3.24 12.10 -42.35
CA SER A 420 -3.04 13.56 -42.37
C SER A 420 -1.56 13.91 -42.48
N PRO A 421 -1.17 14.85 -43.35
CA PRO A 421 0.21 15.35 -43.39
C PRO A 421 0.64 16.02 -42.06
N LYS A 422 -0.33 16.39 -41.23
CA LYS A 422 -0.11 17.04 -39.93
C LYS A 422 0.18 16.03 -38.77
N ILE A 423 0.27 14.74 -39.04
CA ILE A 423 0.52 13.68 -38.02
C ILE A 423 1.73 13.98 -37.15
N LYS A 424 2.83 14.44 -37.73
CA LYS A 424 4.04 14.79 -36.98
C LYS A 424 3.76 15.88 -35.93
N TYR A 425 2.96 16.86 -36.28
CA TYR A 425 2.59 17.96 -35.36
C TYR A 425 1.73 17.44 -34.21
N TYR A 426 0.75 16.58 -34.45
CA TYR A 426 -0.11 16.02 -33.38
C TYR A 426 0.68 15.17 -32.40
N ARG A 427 1.67 14.40 -32.86
CA ARG A 427 2.57 13.64 -31.97
C ARG A 427 3.43 14.58 -31.12
N VAL A 428 3.98 15.61 -31.74
CA VAL A 428 4.77 16.63 -31.01
C VAL A 428 3.89 17.33 -29.98
N ILE A 429 2.67 17.71 -30.33
CA ILE A 429 1.71 18.32 -29.39
C ILE A 429 1.41 17.36 -28.23
N LEU A 430 1.14 16.07 -28.47
CA LEU A 430 0.92 15.10 -27.39
C LEU A 430 2.12 15.02 -26.46
N LEU A 431 3.33 14.96 -27.01
CA LEU A 431 4.55 14.91 -26.20
C LEU A 431 4.77 16.21 -25.41
N ILE A 432 4.47 17.37 -26.02
CA ILE A 432 4.53 18.67 -25.33
C ILE A 432 3.51 18.73 -24.20
N VAL A 433 2.28 18.26 -24.42
CA VAL A 433 1.24 18.21 -23.38
C VAL A 433 1.67 17.29 -22.24
N PHE A 434 2.17 16.10 -22.56
CA PHE A 434 2.68 15.17 -21.54
C PHE A 434 3.87 15.78 -20.77
N ALA A 435 4.85 16.33 -21.49
CA ALA A 435 5.97 17.03 -20.88
C ALA A 435 5.50 18.23 -20.03
N GLY A 436 4.51 18.98 -20.51
CA GLY A 436 3.88 20.08 -19.77
C GLY A 436 3.33 19.62 -18.41
N PHE A 437 2.57 18.53 -18.36
CA PHE A 437 2.08 17.95 -17.10
C PHE A 437 3.22 17.52 -16.16
N VAL A 438 4.30 16.99 -16.70
CA VAL A 438 5.48 16.64 -15.90
C VAL A 438 6.19 17.88 -15.39
N LEU A 439 6.37 18.91 -16.24
CA LEU A 439 7.09 20.12 -15.92
C LEU A 439 6.34 21.07 -14.98
N THR A 440 5.00 21.14 -15.08
CA THR A 440 4.19 21.93 -14.14
C THR A 440 4.33 21.47 -12.70
N ASN A 441 4.70 20.20 -12.51
CA ASN A 441 4.94 19.60 -11.20
C ASN A 441 6.42 19.57 -10.81
N ILE A 442 7.33 20.17 -11.61
CA ILE A 442 8.77 20.04 -11.39
C ILE A 442 9.18 20.55 -10.00
N GLY A 443 8.56 21.63 -9.53
CA GLY A 443 8.82 22.18 -8.19
C GLY A 443 8.47 21.18 -7.09
N LYS A 444 7.31 20.56 -7.17
CA LYS A 444 6.87 19.51 -6.23
C LYS A 444 7.77 18.27 -6.32
N ASN A 445 8.12 17.84 -7.53
CA ASN A 445 9.00 16.70 -7.75
C ASN A 445 10.41 16.97 -7.20
N VAL A 446 10.93 18.18 -7.33
CA VAL A 446 12.20 18.59 -6.72
C VAL A 446 12.11 18.55 -5.20
N GLU A 447 11.02 19.01 -4.59
CA GLU A 447 10.83 18.91 -3.13
C GLU A 447 10.77 17.45 -2.66
N TYR A 448 10.15 16.55 -3.42
CA TYR A 448 10.18 15.12 -3.13
C TYR A 448 11.58 14.54 -3.21
N LEU A 449 12.33 14.84 -4.25
CA LEU A 449 13.71 14.40 -4.40
C LEU A 449 14.61 14.96 -3.28
N LYS A 450 14.41 16.22 -2.86
CA LYS A 450 15.10 16.79 -1.69
C LYS A 450 14.76 16.02 -0.41
N GLY A 451 13.48 15.62 -0.24
CA GLY A 451 13.05 14.79 0.87
C GLY A 451 13.77 13.43 0.89
N HIS A 452 13.87 12.75 -0.24
CA HIS A 452 14.62 11.50 -0.35
C HIS A 452 16.11 11.69 -0.05
N VAL A 453 16.74 12.74 -0.62
CA VAL A 453 18.16 13.05 -0.36
C VAL A 453 18.39 13.37 1.11
N TYR A 454 17.47 14.12 1.73
CA TYR A 454 17.56 14.41 3.17
C TYR A 454 17.52 13.13 3.99
N GLU A 455 16.60 12.23 3.72
CA GLU A 455 16.50 10.96 4.43
C GLU A 455 17.72 10.06 4.22
N LEU A 456 18.28 10.05 3.01
CA LEU A 456 19.51 9.30 2.71
C LEU A 456 20.74 9.81 3.49
N SER A 457 20.77 11.10 3.77
CA SER A 457 21.88 11.76 4.49
C SER A 457 21.64 11.87 6.01
N HIS A 458 20.41 11.70 6.49
CA HIS A 458 20.05 11.82 7.89
C HIS A 458 19.25 10.60 8.33
N GLN A 459 19.64 10.03 9.47
CA GLN A 459 18.84 9.00 10.11
C GLN A 459 17.70 9.67 10.89
N TYR A 460 16.47 9.18 10.69
CA TYR A 460 15.36 9.57 11.53
C TYR A 460 15.51 8.93 12.91
N LYS A 461 15.38 9.74 13.97
CA LYS A 461 15.40 9.27 15.36
C LYS A 461 14.18 9.82 16.10
N GLY A 462 13.28 8.91 16.45
CA GLY A 462 12.12 9.21 17.29
C GLY A 462 12.38 8.94 18.77
N PRO A 463 11.40 9.18 19.65
CA PRO A 463 11.55 8.92 21.08
C PRO A 463 11.96 7.50 21.44
N LEU A 464 11.47 6.47 20.73
CA LEU A 464 11.83 5.07 20.99
C LEU A 464 13.32 4.79 20.80
N ASP A 465 13.96 5.49 19.85
CA ASP A 465 15.40 5.34 19.55
C ASP A 465 16.30 5.82 20.69
N TYR A 466 15.76 6.57 21.64
CA TYR A 466 16.43 7.00 22.88
C TYR A 466 15.98 6.19 24.08
N LEU A 467 14.67 5.97 24.22
CA LEU A 467 14.08 5.34 25.40
C LEU A 467 14.47 3.87 25.54
N ILE A 468 14.35 3.10 24.46
CA ILE A 468 14.59 1.65 24.50
C ILE A 468 16.06 1.31 24.77
N PRO A 469 17.06 1.88 24.07
CA PRO A 469 18.47 1.68 24.40
C PRO A 469 18.80 2.11 25.84
N PHE A 470 18.33 3.27 26.28
CA PHE A 470 18.57 3.76 27.63
C PHE A 470 18.07 2.78 28.71
N ILE A 471 16.85 2.24 28.57
CA ILE A 471 16.31 1.26 29.51
C ILE A 471 17.18 0.01 29.52
N LYS A 472 17.60 -0.47 28.34
CA LYS A 472 18.45 -1.67 28.23
C LYS A 472 19.83 -1.49 28.84
N GLU A 473 20.39 -0.26 28.76
CA GLU A 473 21.69 0.08 29.37
C GLU A 473 21.56 0.27 30.89
N THR A 474 20.41 0.74 31.36
CA THR A 474 20.16 1.00 32.80
C THR A 474 19.85 -0.26 33.59
N TYR A 475 19.18 -1.25 32.97
CA TYR A 475 18.71 -2.46 33.63
C TYR A 475 19.26 -3.71 32.95
N GLU A 476 19.93 -4.58 33.74
CA GLU A 476 20.47 -5.86 33.24
C GLU A 476 19.35 -6.82 32.79
N ASP A 477 18.27 -6.90 33.58
CA ASP A 477 17.14 -7.81 33.37
C ASP A 477 15.85 -7.01 33.10
N THR A 478 15.66 -6.65 31.83
CA THR A 478 14.47 -5.91 31.39
C THR A 478 13.18 -6.76 31.37
N ASP A 479 13.31 -8.07 31.43
CA ASP A 479 12.17 -9.00 31.41
C ASP A 479 11.31 -8.90 32.69
N LYS A 480 11.92 -8.54 33.80
CA LYS A 480 11.24 -8.36 35.10
C LYS A 480 10.59 -7.01 35.28
N LEU A 481 10.89 -6.04 34.43
CA LEU A 481 10.38 -4.67 34.57
C LEU A 481 8.89 -4.58 34.25
N VAL A 482 8.21 -3.73 35.01
CA VAL A 482 6.86 -3.26 34.73
C VAL A 482 6.95 -1.82 34.19
N ILE A 483 6.58 -1.62 32.93
CA ILE A 483 6.62 -0.32 32.24
C ILE A 483 5.19 0.15 32.03
N ALA A 484 4.84 1.34 32.51
CA ALA A 484 3.59 2.02 32.20
C ALA A 484 3.80 3.02 31.05
N THR A 485 3.04 2.88 29.96
CA THR A 485 3.06 3.84 28.84
C THR A 485 1.66 4.01 28.25
N ASN A 486 1.36 5.19 27.70
CA ASN A 486 0.09 5.47 27.03
C ASN A 486 0.16 5.31 25.48
N TYR A 487 1.32 4.96 24.95
CA TYR A 487 1.50 4.75 23.49
C TYR A 487 2.74 3.91 23.18
N GLU A 488 2.69 3.16 22.07
CA GLU A 488 3.77 2.28 21.58
C GLU A 488 4.16 1.15 22.57
N GLU A 489 3.21 0.67 23.32
CA GLU A 489 3.37 -0.41 24.29
C GLU A 489 4.01 -1.68 23.69
N THR A 490 3.61 -2.03 22.46
CA THR A 490 4.12 -3.23 21.78
C THR A 490 5.60 -3.12 21.39
N SER A 491 6.14 -1.91 21.24
CA SER A 491 7.57 -1.70 20.99
C SER A 491 8.40 -2.06 22.23
N PHE A 492 7.97 -1.63 23.42
CA PHE A 492 8.63 -2.00 24.67
C PHE A 492 8.49 -3.50 24.97
N MET A 493 7.30 -4.10 24.70
CA MET A 493 7.09 -5.54 24.80
C MET A 493 8.05 -6.34 23.93
N TYR A 494 8.27 -5.89 22.67
CA TYR A 494 9.11 -6.60 21.73
C TYR A 494 10.61 -6.48 22.04
N TYR A 495 11.11 -5.26 22.18
CA TYR A 495 12.54 -5.01 22.33
C TYR A 495 13.09 -5.34 23.71
N LEU A 496 12.31 -5.09 24.76
CA LEU A 496 12.73 -5.27 26.16
C LEU A 496 12.19 -6.54 26.80
N ASN A 497 11.21 -7.17 26.17
CA ASN A 497 10.45 -8.31 26.72
C ASN A 497 9.79 -7.99 28.07
N SER A 498 9.57 -6.71 28.42
CA SER A 498 9.01 -6.25 29.70
C SER A 498 7.50 -6.51 29.79
N LYS A 499 6.97 -6.54 31.01
CA LYS A 499 5.54 -6.36 31.27
C LYS A 499 5.21 -4.90 30.96
N VAL A 500 4.22 -4.65 30.07
CA VAL A 500 3.80 -3.28 29.73
C VAL A 500 2.34 -3.08 30.08
N ILE A 501 2.03 -2.02 30.82
CA ILE A 501 0.70 -1.72 31.31
C ILE A 501 0.17 -0.40 30.76
N ILE A 502 -1.14 -0.25 30.73
CA ILE A 502 -1.97 0.84 30.23
C ILE A 502 -2.12 0.80 28.71
N GLY A 503 -1.13 1.18 27.91
CA GLY A 503 -1.22 1.20 26.45
C GLY A 503 -2.19 2.25 25.88
N TYR A 504 -2.23 2.29 24.54
CA TYR A 504 -2.99 3.30 23.78
C TYR A 504 -4.50 3.24 24.02
N VAL A 505 -5.06 2.04 24.06
CA VAL A 505 -6.52 1.83 24.22
C VAL A 505 -6.90 1.32 25.60
N GLY A 506 -5.96 1.34 26.57
CA GLY A 506 -6.19 0.81 27.92
C GLY A 506 -6.44 -0.70 27.88
N ASN A 507 -5.64 -1.44 27.14
CA ASN A 507 -5.78 -2.88 26.90
C ASN A 507 -5.49 -3.75 28.11
N ASN A 508 -5.46 -3.15 29.29
CA ASN A 508 -4.97 -3.82 30.47
C ASN A 508 -6.14 -4.35 31.30
N LEU A 509 -5.82 -5.37 32.02
CA LEU A 509 -6.69 -5.87 33.06
C LEU A 509 -6.84 -4.79 34.15
N GLU A 510 -7.96 -4.78 34.85
CA GLU A 510 -8.16 -3.87 35.98
C GLU A 510 -7.05 -3.97 37.04
N GLU A 511 -6.47 -5.17 37.16
CA GLU A 511 -5.32 -5.48 38.01
C GLU A 511 -4.08 -4.65 37.68
N ASP A 512 -3.86 -4.33 36.38
CA ASP A 512 -2.68 -3.58 35.93
C ASP A 512 -2.63 -2.16 36.51
N ILE A 513 -3.79 -1.56 36.77
CA ILE A 513 -3.90 -0.21 37.37
C ILE A 513 -3.44 -0.22 38.83
N GLN A 514 -3.53 -1.37 39.50
CA GLN A 514 -3.11 -1.54 40.89
C GLN A 514 -1.60 -1.76 41.03
N MET A 515 -0.92 -2.12 39.94
CA MET A 515 0.53 -2.31 39.95
C MET A 515 1.27 -0.98 40.16
N VAL A 516 2.42 -1.07 40.77
CA VAL A 516 3.37 0.04 40.85
C VAL A 516 4.42 -0.18 39.77
N PRO A 517 4.44 0.60 38.70
CA PRO A 517 5.41 0.40 37.62
C PRO A 517 6.83 0.78 38.06
N ASP A 518 7.84 0.03 37.58
CA ASP A 518 9.25 0.40 37.78
C ASP A 518 9.63 1.61 36.91
N ILE A 519 8.96 1.74 35.76
CA ILE A 519 9.19 2.79 34.79
C ILE A 519 7.86 3.36 34.32
N VAL A 520 7.76 4.70 34.32
CA VAL A 520 6.61 5.43 33.77
C VAL A 520 7.07 6.26 32.57
N ILE A 521 6.45 6.04 31.41
CA ILE A 521 6.73 6.74 30.15
C ILE A 521 5.44 7.39 29.66
N PHE A 522 5.26 8.65 29.97
CA PHE A 522 4.11 9.39 29.51
C PHE A 522 4.43 10.07 28.18
N ARG A 523 3.81 9.55 27.09
CA ARG A 523 4.02 10.03 25.74
C ARG A 523 3.22 11.30 25.50
N LYS A 524 3.90 12.44 25.43
CA LYS A 524 3.30 13.78 25.39
C LYS A 524 2.56 14.08 24.10
N GLY A 525 3.03 13.55 22.99
CA GLY A 525 2.33 13.62 21.71
C GLY A 525 0.93 13.00 21.74
N TRP A 526 0.65 12.13 22.71
CA TRP A 526 -0.61 11.43 22.95
C TRP A 526 -1.18 11.75 24.33
N GLY A 527 -0.83 12.90 24.87
CA GLY A 527 -1.00 13.28 26.29
C GLY A 527 -2.44 13.41 26.79
N SER A 528 -3.46 13.32 25.92
CA SER A 528 -4.86 13.25 26.35
C SER A 528 -5.28 11.86 26.82
N LEU A 529 -4.49 10.83 26.52
CA LEU A 529 -4.82 9.44 26.82
C LEU A 529 -4.36 9.05 28.22
N ASN A 530 -5.32 8.65 29.05
CA ASN A 530 -5.07 8.05 30.38
C ASN A 530 -4.26 8.94 31.35
N LEU A 531 -4.21 10.26 31.14
CA LEU A 531 -3.38 11.21 31.93
C LEU A 531 -3.55 11.02 33.45
N ASN A 532 -4.79 10.89 33.91
CA ASN A 532 -5.08 10.76 35.37
C ASN A 532 -4.47 9.48 35.95
N ILE A 533 -4.40 8.39 35.20
CA ILE A 533 -3.78 7.14 35.65
C ILE A 533 -2.27 7.33 35.83
N PHE A 534 -1.62 8.00 34.88
CA PHE A 534 -0.19 8.28 34.94
C PHE A 534 0.17 9.22 36.07
N LEU A 535 -0.63 10.27 36.29
CA LEU A 535 -0.45 11.17 37.47
C LEU A 535 -0.63 10.38 38.77
N GLY A 536 -1.58 9.44 38.81
CA GLY A 536 -1.78 8.55 39.95
C GLY A 536 -0.55 7.67 40.23
N PHE A 537 0.11 7.12 39.22
CA PHE A 537 1.34 6.34 39.40
C PHE A 537 2.46 7.22 40.00
N LEU A 538 2.69 8.41 39.45
CA LEU A 538 3.73 9.31 39.88
C LEU A 538 3.51 9.86 41.31
N GLN A 539 2.26 9.81 41.83
CA GLN A 539 1.92 10.20 43.20
C GLN A 539 2.08 9.04 44.20
N ARG A 540 2.01 7.78 43.74
CA ARG A 540 2.04 6.61 44.64
C ARG A 540 3.43 6.24 45.12
N ASP A 541 4.47 6.63 44.37
CA ASP A 541 5.86 6.28 44.70
C ASP A 541 6.83 7.40 44.30
N ARG A 542 8.12 7.26 44.65
CA ARG A 542 9.15 8.22 44.30
C ARG A 542 9.77 7.86 42.97
N TYR A 543 9.69 8.79 41.99
CA TYR A 543 10.29 8.64 40.68
C TYR A 543 11.30 9.73 40.39
N GLU A 544 12.39 9.35 39.74
CA GLU A 544 13.38 10.27 39.19
C GLU A 544 13.11 10.48 37.70
N ARG A 545 13.03 11.75 37.30
CA ARG A 545 12.81 12.12 35.91
C ARG A 545 14.12 12.21 35.14
N VAL A 546 14.20 11.54 33.97
CA VAL A 546 15.27 11.67 32.98
C VAL A 546 14.66 12.19 31.68
N SER A 547 15.25 13.25 31.09
CA SER A 547 14.78 13.87 29.83
C SER A 547 15.76 13.61 28.71
N PHE A 548 15.23 13.41 27.47
CA PHE A 548 16.01 13.10 26.29
C PHE A 548 16.01 14.27 25.30
N PRO A 549 17.08 14.40 24.46
CA PRO A 549 17.20 15.48 23.47
C PRO A 549 16.35 15.20 22.23
N VAL A 550 15.11 14.75 22.39
CA VAL A 550 14.14 14.47 21.33
C VAL A 550 12.76 14.93 21.78
N PHE A 551 12.02 15.55 20.86
CA PHE A 551 10.66 16.04 21.14
C PHE A 551 9.64 14.94 20.86
N ASP A 552 8.71 14.76 21.78
CA ASP A 552 7.63 13.78 21.72
C ASP A 552 6.38 14.35 21.02
N TYR A 553 6.55 14.94 19.84
CA TYR A 553 5.45 15.31 18.97
C TYR A 553 4.98 14.08 18.19
N LYS A 554 3.71 14.08 17.79
CA LYS A 554 3.16 13.01 16.93
C LYS A 554 3.99 12.75 15.69
N VAL A 555 4.53 13.79 15.07
CA VAL A 555 5.38 13.65 13.87
C VAL A 555 6.71 12.94 14.12
N ASN A 556 7.19 12.93 15.35
CA ASN A 556 8.41 12.22 15.75
C ASN A 556 8.14 10.77 16.19
N ASN A 557 6.90 10.33 16.14
CA ASN A 557 6.48 9.00 16.58
C ASN A 557 6.02 8.12 15.41
N ILE A 558 5.47 8.72 14.35
CA ILE A 558 4.90 8.02 13.21
C ILE A 558 5.52 8.56 11.93
N PRO A 559 6.02 7.71 11.04
CA PRO A 559 6.61 8.13 9.77
C PRO A 559 5.66 8.91 8.87
N GLU A 560 4.36 8.60 8.94
CA GLU A 560 3.32 9.29 8.23
C GLU A 560 2.17 9.66 9.16
N LEU A 561 2.05 10.93 9.48
CA LEU A 561 0.92 11.49 10.22
C LEU A 561 0.18 12.52 9.40
N ASN A 562 -0.40 12.14 8.28
CA ASN A 562 -1.12 13.15 7.53
C ASN A 562 -2.59 12.84 7.42
N PHE A 563 -3.27 13.22 8.50
CA PHE A 563 -4.64 13.66 8.40
C PHE A 563 -4.63 15.03 7.75
N LEU A 564 -4.77 15.18 6.43
CA LEU A 564 -5.17 16.48 5.86
C LEU A 564 -4.46 17.72 6.47
N PRO A 565 -3.94 18.64 5.87
CA PRO A 565 -3.79 19.04 4.50
C PRO A 565 -2.36 18.84 3.95
N ARG A 566 -1.49 18.15 4.68
CA ARG A 566 -0.06 18.00 4.39
C ARG A 566 0.29 16.61 3.89
N VAL A 567 -0.59 15.98 3.14
CA VAL A 567 -0.49 14.60 2.62
C VAL A 567 0.82 14.32 1.87
N PHE A 568 1.63 15.36 1.61
CA PHE A 568 2.78 15.29 0.71
C PHE A 568 4.06 15.90 1.25
N GLU A 569 4.05 16.33 2.50
CA GLU A 569 5.31 16.69 3.13
C GLU A 569 6.02 15.40 3.51
N HIS A 570 7.28 15.30 3.12
CA HIS A 570 8.15 14.22 3.58
C HIS A 570 8.37 14.40 5.08
N GLN A 571 7.74 13.56 5.88
CA GLN A 571 7.73 13.67 7.34
C GLN A 571 8.88 12.93 8.01
N PHE A 572 9.75 12.28 7.25
CA PHE A 572 10.95 11.63 7.75
C PHE A 572 12.00 12.65 8.20
N ARG A 573 11.59 13.51 9.10
CA ARG A 573 12.48 14.50 9.74
C ARG A 573 12.21 14.49 11.22
N THR A 574 13.25 14.23 12.02
CA THR A 574 13.18 14.47 13.46
C THR A 574 13.10 15.97 13.69
N LEU A 575 12.04 16.42 14.36
CA LEU A 575 11.98 17.80 14.82
C LEU A 575 12.97 17.97 15.97
N VAL A 576 13.99 18.79 15.73
CA VAL A 576 15.08 19.04 16.68
C VAL A 576 14.88 20.30 17.53
N SER A 577 13.81 21.06 17.26
CA SER A 577 13.44 22.27 18.01
C SER A 577 11.95 22.27 18.33
N GLY A 578 11.58 22.81 19.45
CA GLY A 578 10.19 22.88 19.89
C GLY A 578 10.05 23.35 21.32
N ASP A 579 8.85 23.18 21.89
CA ASP A 579 8.59 23.49 23.30
C ASP A 579 9.35 22.48 24.19
N GLU A 580 10.20 22.96 25.07
CA GLU A 580 10.97 22.14 26.02
C GLU A 580 10.08 21.19 26.86
N ARG A 581 8.83 21.60 27.12
CA ARG A 581 7.84 20.74 27.77
C ARG A 581 7.47 19.49 26.99
N MET A 582 7.72 19.50 25.67
CA MET A 582 7.45 18.37 24.76
C MET A 582 8.63 17.42 24.62
N LYS A 583 9.76 17.62 25.31
CA LYS A 583 10.83 16.63 25.34
C LYS A 583 10.35 15.29 25.87
N ALA A 584 10.87 14.21 25.30
CA ALA A 584 10.58 12.87 25.79
C ALA A 584 11.18 12.67 27.18
N ASP A 585 10.37 12.15 28.10
CA ASP A 585 10.77 11.90 29.48
C ASP A 585 10.49 10.44 29.86
N ILE A 586 11.34 9.95 30.77
CA ILE A 586 11.14 8.70 31.48
C ILE A 586 11.21 8.97 32.99
N TYR A 587 10.40 8.28 33.75
CA TYR A 587 10.38 8.35 35.19
C TYR A 587 10.77 6.98 35.75
N LEU A 588 11.88 6.90 36.45
CA LEU A 588 12.44 5.70 37.04
C LEU A 588 12.09 5.64 38.50
N LYS A 589 11.56 4.52 39.01
CA LYS A 589 11.28 4.29 40.41
C LYS A 589 12.60 4.27 41.20
N ARG A 590 12.65 5.00 42.33
CA ARG A 590 13.80 5.03 43.24
C ARG A 590 13.74 3.93 44.28
#